data_45ec1507078fb2cfde0b737353684e00
#
_entry.id   45ec1507078fb2cfde0b737353684e00
#
_cell.length_a   1.000
_cell.length_b   1.000
_cell.length_c   1.000
_cell.angle_alpha   90.00
_cell.angle_beta   90.00
_cell.angle_gamma   90.00
#
_symmetry.space_group_name_H-M   'P 1'
#
loop_
_entity.id
_entity.type
_entity.pdbx_description
1 polymer ?
#
loop_
_entity_poly.entity_id
_entity_poly.type
_entity_poly.pdbx_seq_one_letter_code
_entity_poly.pdbx_strand_id
1 'polypeptide(L)'
;MLITDYQYFGPICFIELIYKQKQLCFDKEAAFTKMSFKNRMIILSAQGPLNLTIPILGGREQRTAIKDVLIAYDAPWQAQHFKAIKTCYKRAPYFEYYEADLEKLYTTKKEYLVDFLEDCHQFLQKSIKGKWELIDCKEPIKEVKKVSVELEVNSKQKTMLPWQPNNYEQFAIQYPYIQVFESSKGFISNLSILDWLFCEGGKEISKQLSEPLK
;
A
#
# COMPACT_ATOMS: atom_id res chain seq x y z
N MET A 1 6.73 18.16 -3.39
CA MET A 1 7.02 16.85 -3.99
C MET A 1 7.45 15.89 -2.89
N LEU A 2 6.80 14.74 -2.80
CA LEU A 2 7.20 13.68 -1.86
C LEU A 2 7.99 12.60 -2.62
N ILE A 3 9.12 12.18 -2.06
CA ILE A 3 9.90 11.05 -2.57
C ILE A 3 9.76 9.91 -1.57
N THR A 4 9.29 8.74 -2.02
CA THR A 4 8.97 7.62 -1.16
C THR A 4 9.19 6.28 -1.88
N ASP A 5 9.02 5.18 -1.16
CA ASP A 5 9.06 3.83 -1.72
C ASP A 5 7.68 3.40 -2.23
N TYR A 6 7.64 2.54 -3.24
CA TYR A 6 6.42 1.80 -3.58
C TYR A 6 6.01 0.88 -2.44
N GLN A 7 4.71 0.76 -2.20
CA GLN A 7 4.15 -0.18 -1.23
C GLN A 7 3.07 -1.05 -1.85
N TYR A 8 3.05 -2.33 -1.49
CA TYR A 8 2.04 -3.28 -1.91
C TYR A 8 0.75 -3.03 -1.15
N PHE A 9 -0.15 -2.23 -1.72
CA PHE A 9 -1.37 -1.76 -1.07
C PHE A 9 -1.11 -1.34 0.38
N GLY A 10 -0.20 -0.38 0.55
CA GLY A 10 0.31 0.06 1.85
C GLY A 10 -0.76 0.41 2.88
N PRO A 11 -0.37 0.63 4.13
CA PRO A 11 -1.29 0.95 5.22
C PRO A 11 -1.96 2.32 5.00
N ILE A 12 -3.10 2.53 5.64
CA ILE A 12 -3.93 3.73 5.48
C ILE A 12 -3.12 5.01 5.73
N CYS A 13 -2.25 5.03 6.74
CA CYS A 13 -1.38 6.18 7.02
C CYS A 13 -0.44 6.54 5.85
N PHE A 14 -0.02 5.55 5.05
CA PHE A 14 0.75 5.82 3.84
C PHE A 14 -0.11 6.49 2.77
N ILE A 15 -1.34 6.03 2.61
CA ILE A 15 -2.26 6.59 1.62
C ILE A 15 -2.67 8.01 2.00
N GLU A 16 -2.90 8.27 3.28
CA GLU A 16 -3.12 9.62 3.79
C GLU A 16 -1.95 10.55 3.45
N LEU A 17 -0.71 10.08 3.64
CA LEU A 17 0.48 10.85 3.32
C LEU A 17 0.56 11.19 1.83
N ILE A 18 0.41 10.19 0.93
CA ILE A 18 0.54 10.41 -0.52
C ILE A 18 -0.63 11.20 -1.10
N TYR A 19 -1.85 11.02 -0.56
CA TYR A 19 -3.05 11.71 -1.06
C TYR A 19 -2.96 13.24 -0.92
N LYS A 20 -2.28 13.72 0.12
CA LYS A 20 -2.07 15.15 0.38
C LYS A 20 -1.01 15.78 -0.54
N GLN A 21 -0.30 14.99 -1.34
CA GLN A 21 0.75 15.50 -2.22
C GLN A 21 0.20 15.88 -3.60
N LYS A 22 0.79 16.91 -4.22
CA LYS A 22 0.54 17.25 -5.62
C LYS A 22 1.42 16.42 -6.57
N GLN A 23 2.61 16.09 -6.11
CA GLN A 23 3.62 15.39 -6.90
C GLN A 23 4.28 14.31 -6.05
N LEU A 24 4.38 13.10 -6.62
CA LEU A 24 5.04 11.94 -6.03
C LEU A 24 6.18 11.47 -6.92
N CYS A 25 7.28 11.08 -6.30
CA CYS A 25 8.37 10.38 -6.93
C CYS A 25 8.62 9.08 -6.17
N PHE A 26 8.51 7.93 -6.84
CA PHE A 26 8.88 6.65 -6.26
C PHE A 26 10.33 6.32 -6.58
N ASP A 27 11.13 6.11 -5.52
CA ASP A 27 12.56 5.81 -5.65
C ASP A 27 12.77 4.36 -6.08
N LYS A 28 12.99 4.16 -7.38
CA LYS A 28 13.25 2.84 -7.98
C LYS A 28 14.68 2.34 -7.72
N GLU A 29 15.59 3.24 -7.34
CA GLU A 29 16.98 2.91 -7.00
C GLU A 29 17.15 2.50 -5.53
N ALA A 30 16.13 2.73 -4.71
CA ALA A 30 16.15 2.32 -3.31
C ALA A 30 16.37 0.81 -3.17
N ALA A 31 17.28 0.42 -2.30
CA ALA A 31 17.50 -0.98 -1.98
C ALA A 31 16.23 -1.63 -1.41
N PHE A 32 15.96 -2.88 -1.83
CA PHE A 32 14.93 -3.68 -1.19
C PHE A 32 15.30 -3.89 0.29
N THR A 33 14.33 -3.69 1.17
CA THR A 33 14.50 -3.87 2.61
C THR A 33 13.53 -4.90 3.14
N LYS A 34 14.04 -5.86 3.90
CA LYS A 34 13.20 -6.83 4.60
C LYS A 34 12.27 -6.13 5.60
N MET A 35 11.18 -6.79 5.99
CA MET A 35 10.19 -6.26 6.96
C MET A 35 9.63 -4.90 6.57
N SER A 36 9.38 -4.70 5.27
CA SER A 36 8.79 -3.49 4.72
C SER A 36 7.47 -3.81 4.00
N PHE A 37 6.69 -2.77 3.72
CA PHE A 37 5.48 -2.90 2.91
C PHE A 37 5.75 -2.95 1.39
N LYS A 38 7.01 -3.02 0.95
CA LYS A 38 7.36 -3.11 -0.48
C LYS A 38 6.81 -4.38 -1.13
N ASN A 39 6.87 -5.51 -0.44
CA ASN A 39 6.31 -6.78 -0.94
C ASN A 39 5.29 -7.42 -0.01
N ARG A 40 4.77 -6.66 0.96
CA ARG A 40 3.82 -7.17 1.96
C ARG A 40 2.67 -6.21 2.16
N MET A 41 1.47 -6.76 2.34
CA MET A 41 0.31 -6.04 2.87
C MET A 41 -0.32 -6.80 4.01
N ILE A 42 -1.11 -6.13 4.83
CA ILE A 42 -1.83 -6.70 5.96
C ILE A 42 -3.31 -6.41 5.79
N ILE A 43 -4.11 -7.46 5.65
CA ILE A 43 -5.56 -7.40 5.55
C ILE A 43 -6.22 -7.97 6.80
N LEU A 44 -7.53 -7.75 6.98
CA LEU A 44 -8.29 -8.32 8.08
C LEU A 44 -8.96 -9.62 7.66
N SER A 45 -8.73 -10.67 8.43
CA SER A 45 -9.42 -11.95 8.30
C SER A 45 -10.29 -12.25 9.53
N ALA A 46 -11.11 -13.30 9.46
CA ALA A 46 -11.90 -13.77 10.60
C ALA A 46 -11.03 -14.19 11.82
N GLN A 47 -9.77 -14.54 11.61
CA GLN A 47 -8.81 -14.88 12.67
C GLN A 47 -8.00 -13.69 13.17
N GLY A 48 -8.09 -12.54 12.52
CA GLY A 48 -7.31 -11.32 12.81
C GLY A 48 -6.46 -10.89 11.62
N PRO A 49 -5.43 -10.06 11.82
CA PRO A 49 -4.57 -9.58 10.75
C PRO A 49 -3.90 -10.70 9.98
N LEU A 50 -3.99 -10.66 8.64
CA LEU A 50 -3.41 -11.62 7.72
C LEU A 50 -2.36 -10.96 6.84
N ASN A 51 -1.12 -11.45 6.92
CA ASN A 51 -0.02 -10.99 6.08
C ASN A 51 -0.07 -11.68 4.72
N LEU A 52 -0.09 -10.91 3.64
CA LEU A 52 0.06 -11.37 2.27
C LEU A 52 1.40 -10.86 1.74
N THR A 53 2.29 -11.78 1.38
CA THR A 53 3.69 -11.45 1.00
C THR A 53 3.98 -11.97 -0.40
N ILE A 54 4.35 -11.06 -1.32
CA ILE A 54 4.82 -11.42 -2.66
C ILE A 54 6.18 -12.10 -2.52
N PRO A 55 6.34 -13.35 -2.99
CA PRO A 55 7.62 -14.03 -2.99
C PRO A 55 8.57 -13.41 -4.01
N ILE A 56 9.85 -13.31 -3.66
CA ILE A 56 10.89 -12.70 -4.50
C ILE A 56 12.09 -13.63 -4.66
N LEU A 57 12.72 -13.60 -5.83
CA LEU A 57 13.96 -14.31 -6.07
C LEU A 57 15.11 -13.65 -5.30
N GLY A 58 16.13 -14.42 -4.92
CA GLY A 58 17.26 -13.93 -4.11
C GLY A 58 16.95 -13.74 -2.63
N GLY A 59 15.71 -13.99 -2.22
CA GLY A 59 15.30 -13.94 -0.82
C GLY A 59 15.23 -12.51 -0.25
N ARG A 60 14.84 -12.42 1.02
CA ARG A 60 14.57 -11.15 1.71
C ARG A 60 15.80 -10.42 2.24
N GLU A 61 16.95 -11.02 2.21
CA GLU A 61 18.23 -10.43 2.69
C GLU A 61 18.97 -9.67 1.57
N GLN A 62 18.48 -9.72 0.32
CA GLN A 62 19.11 -9.01 -0.79
C GLN A 62 19.06 -7.49 -0.58
N ARG A 63 20.08 -6.81 -1.12
CA ARG A 63 20.15 -5.34 -1.17
C ARG A 63 20.03 -4.79 -2.60
N THR A 64 19.41 -5.57 -3.46
CA THR A 64 19.14 -5.20 -4.85
C THR A 64 18.23 -3.98 -4.91
N ALA A 65 18.44 -3.09 -5.85
CA ALA A 65 17.52 -1.97 -6.09
C ALA A 65 16.13 -2.51 -6.42
N ILE A 66 15.07 -1.85 -5.96
CA ILE A 66 13.70 -2.38 -6.09
C ILE A 66 13.29 -2.60 -7.55
N LYS A 67 13.84 -1.81 -8.48
CA LYS A 67 13.64 -1.96 -9.92
C LYS A 67 14.13 -3.30 -10.47
N ASP A 68 15.15 -3.90 -9.83
CA ASP A 68 15.81 -5.13 -10.27
C ASP A 68 15.35 -6.37 -9.46
N VAL A 69 14.41 -6.20 -8.52
CA VAL A 69 13.87 -7.30 -7.71
C VAL A 69 12.89 -8.12 -8.53
N LEU A 70 13.23 -9.41 -8.73
CA LEU A 70 12.40 -10.35 -9.49
C LEU A 70 11.36 -11.04 -8.58
N ILE A 71 10.15 -11.24 -9.12
CA ILE A 71 9.10 -12.00 -8.45
C ILE A 71 9.34 -13.50 -8.64
N ALA A 72 9.21 -14.29 -7.56
CA ALA A 72 9.26 -15.75 -7.62
C ALA A 72 7.85 -16.33 -7.89
N TYR A 73 7.79 -17.32 -8.78
CA TYR A 73 6.55 -17.98 -9.20
C TYR A 73 6.54 -19.49 -8.93
N ASP A 74 7.40 -19.95 -8.03
CA ASP A 74 7.43 -21.36 -7.59
C ASP A 74 6.12 -21.79 -6.90
N ALA A 75 5.44 -20.84 -6.28
CA ALA A 75 4.10 -20.99 -5.72
C ALA A 75 3.10 -20.07 -6.42
N PRO A 76 1.80 -20.47 -6.52
CA PRO A 76 0.77 -19.66 -7.17
C PRO A 76 0.29 -18.51 -6.26
N TRP A 77 1.21 -17.65 -5.81
CA TRP A 77 0.95 -16.60 -4.82
C TRP A 77 -0.15 -15.63 -5.26
N GLN A 78 -0.22 -15.31 -6.56
CA GLN A 78 -1.26 -14.40 -7.10
C GLN A 78 -2.66 -14.96 -6.84
N ALA A 79 -2.88 -16.22 -7.20
CA ALA A 79 -4.16 -16.89 -6.97
C ALA A 79 -4.46 -17.03 -5.46
N GLN A 80 -3.44 -17.29 -4.64
CA GLN A 80 -3.58 -17.39 -3.18
C GLN A 80 -3.97 -16.04 -2.57
N HIS A 81 -3.30 -14.94 -2.98
CA HIS A 81 -3.61 -13.59 -2.49
C HIS A 81 -5.02 -13.16 -2.91
N PHE A 82 -5.38 -13.31 -4.18
CA PHE A 82 -6.72 -12.97 -4.65
C PHE A 82 -7.80 -13.77 -3.93
N LYS A 83 -7.60 -15.09 -3.77
CA LYS A 83 -8.51 -15.94 -3.00
C LYS A 83 -8.64 -15.49 -1.55
N ALA A 84 -7.54 -15.13 -0.89
CA ALA A 84 -7.55 -14.62 0.48
C ALA A 84 -8.35 -13.31 0.58
N ILE A 85 -8.09 -12.34 -0.31
CA ILE A 85 -8.81 -11.07 -0.37
C ILE A 85 -10.30 -11.31 -0.59
N LYS A 86 -10.67 -12.11 -1.61
CA LYS A 86 -12.07 -12.45 -1.90
C LYS A 86 -12.75 -13.12 -0.71
N THR A 87 -12.06 -14.04 -0.04
CA THR A 87 -12.63 -14.74 1.14
C THR A 87 -12.89 -13.77 2.29
N CYS A 88 -12.00 -12.81 2.54
CA CYS A 88 -12.13 -11.84 3.61
C CYS A 88 -13.18 -10.77 3.30
N TYR A 89 -13.26 -10.30 2.06
CA TYR A 89 -14.01 -9.09 1.71
C TYR A 89 -15.22 -9.28 0.78
N LYS A 90 -15.56 -10.50 0.33
CA LYS A 90 -16.74 -10.73 -0.52
C LYS A 90 -18.06 -10.22 0.05
N ARG A 91 -18.14 -9.97 1.36
CA ARG A 91 -19.31 -9.41 2.04
C ARG A 91 -19.18 -7.91 2.33
N ALA A 92 -18.04 -7.30 2.02
CA ALA A 92 -17.84 -5.87 2.17
C ALA A 92 -18.68 -5.12 1.12
N PRO A 93 -19.29 -3.96 1.47
CA PRO A 93 -20.28 -3.29 0.61
C PRO A 93 -19.78 -2.91 -0.78
N TYR A 94 -18.48 -2.66 -0.94
CA TYR A 94 -17.91 -2.19 -2.20
C TYR A 94 -16.98 -3.20 -2.87
N PHE A 95 -16.78 -4.41 -2.33
CA PHE A 95 -15.85 -5.40 -2.89
C PHE A 95 -16.19 -5.75 -4.34
N GLU A 96 -17.46 -6.06 -4.65
CA GLU A 96 -17.91 -6.44 -5.99
C GLU A 96 -17.59 -5.36 -7.04
N TYR A 97 -17.60 -4.09 -6.64
CA TYR A 97 -17.29 -2.98 -7.55
C TYR A 97 -15.83 -3.01 -8.03
N TYR A 98 -14.91 -3.51 -7.21
CA TYR A 98 -13.48 -3.56 -7.51
C TYR A 98 -12.98 -4.95 -7.90
N GLU A 99 -13.79 -5.99 -7.76
CA GLU A 99 -13.40 -7.39 -7.91
C GLU A 99 -12.78 -7.67 -9.28
N ALA A 100 -13.42 -7.24 -10.36
CA ALA A 100 -12.95 -7.51 -11.72
C ALA A 100 -11.60 -6.86 -12.05
N ASP A 101 -11.42 -5.59 -11.66
CA ASP A 101 -10.15 -4.85 -11.85
C ASP A 101 -9.04 -5.49 -11.00
N LEU A 102 -9.36 -5.94 -9.79
CA LEU A 102 -8.41 -6.61 -8.90
C LEU A 102 -8.04 -8.01 -9.43
N GLU A 103 -9.00 -8.80 -9.91
CA GLU A 103 -8.75 -10.11 -10.52
C GLU A 103 -7.80 -9.98 -11.71
N LYS A 104 -8.01 -8.99 -12.58
CA LYS A 104 -7.13 -8.71 -13.70
C LYS A 104 -5.70 -8.44 -13.24
N LEU A 105 -5.52 -7.66 -12.17
CA LEU A 105 -4.21 -7.37 -11.60
C LEU A 105 -3.51 -8.66 -11.11
N TYR A 106 -4.23 -9.56 -10.46
CA TYR A 106 -3.68 -10.82 -9.96
C TYR A 106 -3.58 -11.94 -10.99
N THR A 107 -4.14 -11.80 -12.17
CA THR A 107 -3.99 -12.76 -13.28
C THR A 107 -2.85 -12.35 -14.23
N THR A 108 -2.45 -11.08 -14.23
CA THR A 108 -1.35 -10.59 -15.05
C THR A 108 -0.01 -10.85 -14.37
N LYS A 109 0.87 -11.63 -15.02
CA LYS A 109 2.22 -11.89 -14.50
C LYS A 109 3.14 -10.73 -14.82
N LYS A 110 3.96 -10.34 -13.85
CA LYS A 110 5.06 -9.36 -13.99
C LYS A 110 6.35 -10.03 -13.58
N GLU A 111 7.43 -9.72 -14.27
CA GLU A 111 8.75 -10.22 -13.95
C GLU A 111 9.35 -9.48 -12.76
N TYR A 112 9.28 -8.14 -12.78
CA TYR A 112 9.82 -7.29 -11.73
C TYR A 112 8.77 -6.89 -10.69
N LEU A 113 9.21 -6.84 -9.43
CA LEU A 113 8.34 -6.41 -8.32
C LEU A 113 7.82 -5.00 -8.53
N VAL A 114 8.67 -4.08 -9.00
CA VAL A 114 8.30 -2.68 -9.22
C VAL A 114 7.15 -2.53 -10.20
N ASP A 115 7.12 -3.31 -11.28
CA ASP A 115 6.06 -3.23 -12.29
C ASP A 115 4.70 -3.66 -11.72
N PHE A 116 4.71 -4.68 -10.85
CA PHE A 116 3.48 -5.09 -10.16
C PHE A 116 3.02 -4.03 -9.15
N LEU A 117 3.96 -3.40 -8.45
CA LEU A 117 3.64 -2.31 -7.51
C LEU A 117 3.11 -1.06 -8.22
N GLU A 118 3.61 -0.77 -9.43
CA GLU A 118 3.07 0.30 -10.26
C GLU A 118 1.62 0.04 -10.65
N ASP A 119 1.29 -1.19 -11.08
CA ASP A 119 -0.09 -1.58 -11.38
C ASP A 119 -1.00 -1.45 -10.14
N CYS A 120 -0.51 -1.90 -8.97
CA CYS A 120 -1.23 -1.72 -7.68
C CYS A 120 -1.50 -0.25 -7.38
N HIS A 121 -0.49 0.61 -7.61
CA HIS A 121 -0.60 2.05 -7.37
C HIS A 121 -1.59 2.70 -8.34
N GLN A 122 -1.55 2.35 -9.64
CA GLN A 122 -2.49 2.85 -10.65
C GLN A 122 -3.93 2.43 -10.33
N PHE A 123 -4.13 1.16 -9.94
CA PHE A 123 -5.43 0.67 -9.46
C PHE A 123 -5.94 1.54 -8.31
N LEU A 124 -5.10 1.76 -7.31
CA LEU A 124 -5.47 2.55 -6.14
C LEU A 124 -5.77 4.01 -6.51
N GLN A 125 -4.89 4.67 -7.27
CA GLN A 125 -5.08 6.05 -7.69
C GLN A 125 -6.41 6.26 -8.44
N LYS A 126 -6.74 5.34 -9.36
CA LYS A 126 -8.03 5.31 -10.06
C LYS A 126 -9.19 5.14 -9.08
N SER A 127 -9.08 4.19 -8.14
CA SER A 127 -10.15 3.84 -7.19
C SER A 127 -10.52 4.98 -6.24
N ILE A 128 -9.52 5.68 -5.69
CA ILE A 128 -9.74 6.79 -4.74
C ILE A 128 -9.68 8.17 -5.40
N LYS A 129 -9.64 8.24 -6.75
CA LYS A 129 -9.53 9.48 -7.53
C LYS A 129 -8.38 10.39 -7.07
N GLY A 130 -7.23 9.78 -6.78
CA GLY A 130 -6.03 10.49 -6.37
C GLY A 130 -5.55 11.46 -7.46
N LYS A 131 -5.23 12.70 -7.07
CA LYS A 131 -4.90 13.79 -8.02
C LYS A 131 -3.40 14.09 -8.09
N TRP A 132 -2.56 13.28 -7.47
CA TRP A 132 -1.12 13.45 -7.55
C TRP A 132 -0.58 13.07 -8.93
N GLU A 133 0.44 13.79 -9.35
CA GLU A 133 1.21 13.52 -10.55
C GLU A 133 2.42 12.66 -10.19
N LEU A 134 2.69 11.61 -10.98
CA LEU A 134 3.90 10.80 -10.85
C LEU A 134 5.03 11.44 -11.64
N ILE A 135 6.15 11.69 -10.96
CA ILE A 135 7.34 12.29 -11.55
C ILE A 135 8.48 11.28 -11.46
N ASP A 136 9.24 11.15 -12.54
CA ASP A 136 10.46 10.34 -12.52
C ASP A 136 11.53 10.96 -11.62
N CYS A 137 12.09 10.15 -10.72
CA CYS A 137 13.25 10.51 -9.93
C CYS A 137 14.51 10.47 -10.80
N LYS A 138 14.91 11.61 -11.38
CA LYS A 138 16.03 11.70 -12.32
C LYS A 138 17.42 11.63 -11.66
N GLU A 139 17.51 11.74 -10.35
CA GLU A 139 18.79 11.74 -9.63
C GLU A 139 18.72 10.79 -8.42
N PRO A 140 19.83 10.08 -8.10
CA PRO A 140 19.91 9.28 -6.89
C PRO A 140 19.83 10.19 -5.66
N ILE A 141 18.96 9.82 -4.74
CA ILE A 141 18.66 10.63 -3.57
C ILE A 141 19.74 10.38 -2.50
N LYS A 142 20.56 11.37 -2.24
CA LYS A 142 21.71 11.28 -1.30
C LYS A 142 21.35 11.42 0.17
N GLU A 143 20.17 11.98 0.49
CA GLU A 143 19.77 12.23 1.87
C GLU A 143 18.36 11.72 2.17
N VAL A 144 18.22 11.04 3.31
CA VAL A 144 16.96 10.47 3.79
C VAL A 144 16.55 11.19 5.07
N LYS A 145 15.43 11.91 5.07
CA LYS A 145 14.82 12.43 6.30
C LYS A 145 13.78 11.45 6.85
N LYS A 146 13.81 11.24 8.18
CA LYS A 146 12.71 10.57 8.87
C LYS A 146 11.51 11.51 8.89
N VAL A 147 10.34 11.02 8.51
CA VAL A 147 9.09 11.74 8.76
C VAL A 147 8.80 11.61 10.25
N SER A 148 8.91 12.72 10.97
CA SER A 148 8.15 12.87 12.20
C SER A 148 6.68 13.00 11.83
N VAL A 149 5.79 12.52 12.69
CA VAL A 149 4.32 12.49 12.47
C VAL A 149 3.70 13.88 12.21
N GLU A 150 4.47 14.95 12.36
CA GLU A 150 4.11 16.32 12.00
C GLU A 150 4.51 16.60 10.55
N LEU A 151 3.51 16.60 9.68
CA LEU A 151 3.60 16.65 8.23
C LEU A 151 3.93 18.05 7.70
N GLU A 152 5.18 18.51 7.83
CA GLU A 152 5.71 19.57 6.97
C GLU A 152 6.76 19.01 6.02
N VAL A 153 6.33 18.62 4.82
CA VAL A 153 7.22 18.14 3.76
C VAL A 153 7.54 19.27 2.79
N ASN A 154 8.54 20.06 3.11
CA ASN A 154 9.10 21.10 2.24
C ASN A 154 10.57 20.80 1.88
N SER A 155 10.88 19.67 1.25
CA SER A 155 12.22 19.46 0.72
C SER A 155 12.28 18.34 -0.33
N LYS A 156 13.24 18.41 -1.25
CA LYS A 156 13.62 17.38 -2.24
C LYS A 156 14.29 16.15 -1.59
N GLN A 157 13.95 15.81 -0.35
CA GLN A 157 14.60 14.74 0.40
C GLN A 157 13.68 13.52 0.45
N LYS A 158 14.25 12.32 0.29
CA LYS A 158 13.54 11.06 0.46
C LYS A 158 13.00 10.95 1.88
N THR A 159 11.72 10.63 1.99
CA THR A 159 11.04 10.47 3.25
C THR A 159 11.16 9.03 3.74
N MET A 160 11.80 8.83 4.89
CA MET A 160 11.80 7.54 5.58
C MET A 160 10.48 7.36 6.32
N LEU A 161 9.71 6.35 5.92
CA LEU A 161 8.42 6.05 6.54
C LEU A 161 8.64 5.36 7.89
N PRO A 162 8.01 5.83 8.98
CA PRO A 162 8.25 5.28 10.31
C PRO A 162 7.54 3.93 10.54
N TRP A 163 6.50 3.62 9.74
CA TRP A 163 5.70 2.39 9.89
C TRP A 163 6.31 1.21 9.14
N GLN A 164 6.20 0.06 9.77
CA GLN A 164 6.64 -1.23 9.27
C GLN A 164 5.60 -2.30 9.63
N PRO A 165 5.63 -3.49 9.02
CA PRO A 165 4.70 -4.58 9.34
C PRO A 165 4.68 -5.06 10.80
N ASN A 166 5.63 -4.65 11.61
CA ASN A 166 5.71 -4.98 13.03
C ASN A 166 5.27 -3.85 13.98
N ASN A 167 4.98 -2.66 13.46
CA ASN A 167 4.58 -1.52 14.28
C ASN A 167 3.44 -0.68 13.69
N TYR A 168 2.85 -1.08 12.57
CA TYR A 168 1.84 -0.30 11.84
C TYR A 168 0.61 0.06 12.68
N GLU A 169 0.22 -0.79 13.63
CA GLU A 169 -0.94 -0.56 14.50
C GLU A 169 -0.74 0.60 15.47
N GLN A 170 0.51 0.99 15.74
CA GLN A 170 0.83 2.09 16.68
C GLN A 170 0.58 3.47 16.08
N PHE A 171 0.38 3.55 14.76
CA PHE A 171 0.09 4.82 14.09
C PHE A 171 -1.42 5.01 14.04
N ALA A 172 -1.91 5.98 14.82
CA ALA A 172 -3.32 6.32 14.83
C ALA A 172 -3.77 6.78 13.44
N ILE A 173 -4.91 6.28 12.98
CA ILE A 173 -5.60 6.83 11.83
C ILE A 173 -6.74 7.73 12.32
N GLN A 174 -6.96 8.81 11.59
CA GLN A 174 -7.96 9.81 11.96
C GLN A 174 -9.33 9.55 11.32
N TYR A 175 -9.45 8.47 10.57
CA TYR A 175 -10.62 8.10 9.77
C TYR A 175 -11.18 6.74 10.23
N PRO A 176 -11.93 6.69 11.33
CA PRO A 176 -12.58 5.44 11.73
C PRO A 176 -13.65 5.07 10.71
N TYR A 177 -13.69 3.80 10.32
CA TYR A 177 -14.65 3.21 9.41
C TYR A 177 -15.07 1.84 9.93
N ILE A 178 -16.21 1.31 9.45
CA ILE A 178 -16.71 0.01 9.91
C ILE A 178 -15.99 -1.11 9.16
N GLN A 179 -15.22 -1.93 9.87
CA GLN A 179 -14.51 -3.08 9.32
C GLN A 179 -15.40 -4.34 9.28
N VAL A 180 -15.16 -5.22 8.28
CA VAL A 180 -15.98 -6.44 8.07
C VAL A 180 -16.03 -7.33 9.32
N PHE A 181 -14.96 -7.40 10.10
CA PHE A 181 -14.86 -8.25 11.28
C PHE A 181 -14.81 -7.47 12.61
N GLU A 182 -15.15 -6.18 12.61
CA GLU A 182 -15.06 -5.29 13.78
C GLU A 182 -15.90 -5.80 14.96
N SER A 183 -17.09 -6.34 14.71
CA SER A 183 -17.96 -6.89 15.76
C SER A 183 -17.32 -8.02 16.58
N SER A 184 -16.37 -8.75 15.98
CA SER A 184 -15.70 -9.90 16.61
C SER A 184 -14.24 -9.65 17.00
N LYS A 185 -13.58 -8.66 16.39
CA LYS A 185 -12.14 -8.38 16.56
C LYS A 185 -11.84 -7.01 17.12
N GLY A 186 -12.83 -6.13 17.21
CA GLY A 186 -12.62 -4.71 17.42
C GLY A 186 -12.01 -4.04 16.18
N PHE A 187 -11.89 -2.73 16.24
CA PHE A 187 -11.25 -1.96 15.18
C PHE A 187 -9.73 -2.16 15.18
N ILE A 188 -9.16 -2.53 14.02
CA ILE A 188 -7.72 -2.69 13.83
C ILE A 188 -7.20 -1.58 12.94
N SER A 189 -6.32 -0.75 13.49
CA SER A 189 -5.79 0.43 12.84
C SER A 189 -4.79 0.11 11.74
N ASN A 190 -4.69 0.97 10.74
CA ASN A 190 -3.64 0.97 9.71
C ASN A 190 -3.47 -0.33 8.91
N LEU A 191 -4.53 -1.08 8.71
CA LEU A 191 -4.54 -2.17 7.72
C LEU A 191 -4.23 -1.63 6.31
N SER A 192 -4.04 -2.54 5.36
CA SER A 192 -3.98 -2.20 3.94
C SER A 192 -5.15 -1.30 3.55
N ILE A 193 -4.90 -0.33 2.67
CA ILE A 193 -5.94 0.53 2.08
C ILE A 193 -7.10 -0.26 1.46
N LEU A 194 -6.88 -1.50 1.06
CA LEU A 194 -7.93 -2.37 0.53
C LEU A 194 -9.04 -2.63 1.55
N ASP A 195 -8.72 -2.70 2.85
CA ASP A 195 -9.72 -2.86 3.91
C ASP A 195 -10.71 -1.68 3.90
N TRP A 196 -10.20 -0.46 3.92
CA TRP A 196 -11.02 0.74 3.86
C TRP A 196 -11.77 0.87 2.53
N LEU A 197 -11.08 0.58 1.39
CA LEU A 197 -11.65 0.66 0.06
C LEU A 197 -12.86 -0.24 -0.13
N PHE A 198 -12.81 -1.46 0.37
CA PHE A 198 -13.91 -2.41 0.25
C PHE A 198 -15.05 -2.13 1.23
N CYS A 199 -14.75 -1.54 2.39
CA CYS A 199 -15.76 -1.20 3.39
C CYS A 199 -16.54 0.07 3.04
N GLU A 200 -15.89 1.14 2.55
CA GLU A 200 -16.54 2.45 2.35
C GLU A 200 -16.47 2.99 0.92
N GLY A 201 -15.68 2.38 0.06
CA GLY A 201 -15.52 2.79 -1.34
C GLY A 201 -14.65 4.03 -1.54
N GLY A 202 -14.07 4.13 -2.73
CA GLY A 202 -13.08 5.17 -3.04
C GLY A 202 -13.62 6.59 -3.04
N LYS A 203 -14.92 6.79 -3.26
CA LYS A 203 -15.53 8.12 -3.23
C LYS A 203 -15.54 8.69 -1.80
N GLU A 204 -15.89 7.88 -0.81
CA GLU A 204 -15.91 8.29 0.59
C GLU A 204 -14.48 8.52 1.10
N ILE A 205 -13.54 7.63 0.77
CA ILE A 205 -12.11 7.81 1.07
C ILE A 205 -11.60 9.14 0.51
N SER A 206 -11.88 9.42 -0.77
CA SER A 206 -11.47 10.67 -1.43
C SER A 206 -12.03 11.89 -0.72
N LYS A 207 -13.28 11.85 -0.26
CA LYS A 207 -13.93 12.92 0.47
C LYS A 207 -13.25 13.14 1.83
N GLN A 208 -13.09 12.08 2.63
CA GLN A 208 -12.49 12.16 3.97
C GLN A 208 -11.03 12.64 3.91
N LEU A 209 -10.23 12.15 2.93
CA LEU A 209 -8.84 12.58 2.75
C LEU A 209 -8.71 14.04 2.24
N SER A 210 -9.76 14.59 1.64
CA SER A 210 -9.79 15.98 1.14
C SER A 210 -10.26 16.98 2.19
N GLU A 211 -10.94 16.54 3.24
CA GLU A 211 -11.41 17.41 4.31
C GLU A 211 -10.23 17.79 5.23
N PRO A 212 -10.14 19.08 5.66
CA PRO A 212 -9.16 19.44 6.67
C PRO A 212 -9.48 18.71 7.98
N LEU A 213 -8.43 18.22 8.62
CA LEU A 213 -8.54 17.60 9.95
C LEU A 213 -9.13 18.60 10.93
N LYS A 214 -10.19 18.19 11.62
CA LYS A 214 -10.87 19.00 12.66
C LYS A 214 -10.06 19.05 13.93
#